data_bd70e7a5a676f6bfd8b8a1fd64d37dc7
#
_entry.id   bd70e7a5a676f6bfd8b8a1fd64d37dc7
#
_cell.length_a   1.000
_cell.length_b   1.000
_cell.length_c   1.000
_cell.angle_alpha   90.00
_cell.angle_beta   90.00
_cell.angle_gamma   90.00
#
_symmetry.space_group_name_H-M   'P 1'
#
loop_
_entity.id
_entity.type
_entity.pdbx_description
1 polymer ?
#
loop_
_entity_poly.entity_id
_entity_poly.type
_entity_poly.pdbx_seq_one_letter_code
_entity_poly.pdbx_strand_id
1 'polypeptide(L)'
;MGQYYEILIGDKTGNKKELYNAAAVMMGKEKEFLGAKLLEHGLLNEPLAIGLGRKLMDSYHRVIWVGDYANGLTKGYGNPPEKSALGEPTYYDRVRENVGDGISIPSYEDAWSEGALKDMKLFSVDTLEFIDWKSYYLINKEKKQYLDLDDYIHRCVYQWGRRFVVINPLALLTAVGNGLGNGDYCGEDIELVGSWAWNLIGLSKEVPDGYTKIMPWFNR
;
A
#
# COMPACT_ATOMS: atom_id res chain seq x y z
N MET A 1 -9.16 -15.34 -10.36
CA MET A 1 -8.86 -14.00 -10.88
C MET A 1 -8.03 -13.26 -9.85
N GLY A 2 -7.14 -12.38 -10.31
CA GLY A 2 -6.29 -11.62 -9.39
C GLY A 2 -7.04 -10.46 -8.78
N GLN A 3 -6.68 -10.09 -7.56
CA GLN A 3 -7.09 -8.86 -6.93
C GLN A 3 -6.24 -7.70 -7.47
N TYR A 4 -6.88 -6.55 -7.73
CA TYR A 4 -6.23 -5.31 -8.12
C TYR A 4 -6.35 -4.30 -7.00
N TYR A 5 -5.32 -3.49 -6.83
CA TYR A 5 -5.21 -2.52 -5.75
C TYR A 5 -5.10 -1.11 -6.29
N GLU A 6 -5.85 -0.22 -5.67
CA GLU A 6 -5.73 1.22 -5.80
C GLU A 6 -4.85 1.78 -4.69
N ILE A 7 -4.02 2.76 -5.02
CA ILE A 7 -3.16 3.40 -4.04
C ILE A 7 -3.66 4.81 -3.76
N LEU A 8 -4.08 5.03 -2.53
CA LEU A 8 -4.47 6.33 -2.04
C LEU A 8 -3.41 6.90 -1.13
N ILE A 9 -3.11 8.18 -1.33
CA ILE A 9 -2.22 8.96 -0.50
C ILE A 9 -3.03 10.10 0.13
N GLY A 10 -2.98 10.23 1.44
CA GLY A 10 -3.67 11.27 2.19
C GLY A 10 -2.72 12.22 2.90
N ASP A 11 -3.22 13.41 3.21
CA ASP A 11 -2.56 14.33 4.15
C ASP A 11 -2.63 13.79 5.60
N LYS A 12 -2.08 14.54 6.54
CA LYS A 12 -2.06 14.14 7.97
C LYS A 12 -3.46 13.92 8.55
N THR A 13 -4.45 14.66 8.07
CA THR A 13 -5.84 14.58 8.55
C THR A 13 -6.65 13.49 7.85
N GLY A 14 -6.16 12.98 6.71
CA GLY A 14 -6.91 12.09 5.84
C GLY A 14 -8.00 12.77 5.00
N ASN A 15 -8.18 14.08 5.13
CA ASN A 15 -9.25 14.82 4.43
C ASN A 15 -8.90 15.13 2.98
N LYS A 16 -7.61 15.30 2.67
CA LYS A 16 -7.12 15.48 1.31
C LYS A 16 -6.54 14.17 0.83
N LYS A 17 -7.07 13.63 -0.26
CA LYS A 17 -6.68 12.36 -0.83
C LYS A 17 -6.21 12.55 -2.26
N GLU A 18 -5.17 11.85 -2.63
CA GLU A 18 -4.64 11.79 -3.99
C GLU A 18 -4.61 10.32 -4.41
N LEU A 19 -5.14 10.02 -5.60
CA LEU A 19 -5.02 8.71 -6.21
C LEU A 19 -3.69 8.61 -6.94
N TYR A 20 -2.91 7.61 -6.63
CA TYR A 20 -1.66 7.34 -7.32
C TYR A 20 -1.90 6.44 -8.53
N ASN A 21 -1.81 7.01 -9.72
CA ASN A 21 -1.98 6.27 -10.97
C ASN A 21 -0.63 5.83 -11.54
N ALA A 22 -0.21 4.63 -11.18
CA ALA A 22 1.02 4.04 -11.69
C ALA A 22 0.95 3.67 -13.18
N ALA A 23 -0.23 3.36 -13.70
CA ALA A 23 -0.40 2.94 -15.08
C ALA A 23 -0.12 4.09 -16.05
N ALA A 24 -0.43 5.33 -15.69
CA ALA A 24 -0.12 6.50 -16.49
C ALA A 24 1.40 6.66 -16.70
N VAL A 25 2.18 6.36 -15.66
CA VAL A 25 3.65 6.43 -15.71
C VAL A 25 4.26 5.29 -16.52
N MET A 26 3.71 4.08 -16.40
CA MET A 26 4.28 2.88 -17.04
C MET A 26 3.93 2.74 -18.52
N MET A 27 2.79 3.27 -18.96
CA MET A 27 2.28 3.03 -20.33
C MET A 27 2.13 4.30 -21.18
N GLY A 28 2.46 5.47 -20.65
CA GLY A 28 2.32 6.75 -21.37
C GLY A 28 0.88 7.09 -21.73
N LYS A 29 -0.11 6.48 -21.08
CA LYS A 29 -1.53 6.69 -21.33
C LYS A 29 -2.18 7.39 -20.16
N GLU A 30 -2.66 8.61 -20.38
CA GLU A 30 -3.30 9.44 -19.35
C GLU A 30 -4.66 8.94 -18.83
N LYS A 31 -5.23 7.86 -19.36
CA LYS A 31 -6.66 7.57 -19.15
C LYS A 31 -7.06 6.14 -18.82
N GLU A 32 -6.18 5.16 -18.86
CA GLU A 32 -6.59 3.80 -18.50
C GLU A 32 -6.01 3.44 -17.13
N PHE A 33 -6.87 3.50 -16.13
CA PHE A 33 -6.60 3.01 -14.81
C PHE A 33 -6.53 1.48 -14.85
N LEU A 34 -5.36 0.94 -14.61
CA LEU A 34 -5.18 -0.48 -14.35
C LEU A 34 -4.70 -0.59 -12.91
N GLY A 35 -5.55 -1.10 -12.04
CA GLY A 35 -5.18 -1.38 -10.66
C GLY A 35 -3.88 -2.20 -10.59
N ALA A 36 -3.05 -1.91 -9.59
CA ALA A 36 -1.79 -2.61 -9.40
C ALA A 36 -2.03 -3.95 -8.72
N LYS A 37 -1.38 -5.01 -9.19
CA LYS A 37 -1.31 -6.27 -8.45
C LYS A 37 -0.21 -6.17 -7.40
N LEU A 38 -0.50 -6.65 -6.19
CA LEU A 38 0.37 -6.46 -5.04
C LEU A 38 1.78 -7.04 -5.24
N LEU A 39 1.88 -8.27 -5.73
CA LEU A 39 3.16 -8.95 -5.90
C LEU A 39 3.82 -8.73 -7.27
N GLU A 40 3.05 -8.37 -8.30
CA GLU A 40 3.58 -8.19 -9.66
C GLU A 40 4.07 -6.75 -9.89
N HIS A 41 3.38 -5.76 -9.32
CA HIS A 41 3.69 -4.34 -9.48
C HIS A 41 4.19 -3.68 -8.19
N GLY A 42 4.11 -4.40 -7.08
CA GLY A 42 4.56 -3.95 -5.76
C GLY A 42 6.00 -4.34 -5.44
N LEU A 43 6.88 -4.50 -6.43
CA LEU A 43 8.29 -4.77 -6.17
C LEU A 43 9.04 -3.46 -5.88
N LEU A 44 10.07 -3.55 -5.03
CA LEU A 44 10.76 -2.37 -4.50
C LEU A 44 11.40 -1.48 -5.59
N ASN A 45 11.86 -2.07 -6.69
CA ASN A 45 12.51 -1.35 -7.79
C ASN A 45 11.58 -1.05 -8.98
N GLU A 46 10.28 -1.32 -8.84
CA GLU A 46 9.32 -0.97 -9.88
C GLU A 46 8.94 0.51 -9.83
N PRO A 47 8.55 1.12 -10.95
CA PRO A 47 8.20 2.54 -11.04
C PRO A 47 7.20 3.01 -9.98
N LEU A 48 6.24 2.16 -9.67
CA LEU A 48 5.23 2.41 -8.66
C LEU A 48 5.82 2.63 -7.26
N ALA A 49 6.72 1.74 -6.85
CA ALA A 49 7.37 1.82 -5.56
C ALA A 49 8.31 3.04 -5.49
N ILE A 50 9.06 3.31 -6.57
CA ILE A 50 9.96 4.46 -6.66
C ILE A 50 9.18 5.77 -6.54
N GLY A 51 8.09 5.92 -7.29
CA GLY A 51 7.27 7.13 -7.24
C GLY A 51 6.65 7.38 -5.86
N LEU A 52 6.09 6.34 -5.26
CA LEU A 52 5.55 6.41 -3.91
C LEU A 52 6.64 6.73 -2.87
N GLY A 53 7.78 6.06 -2.97
CA GLY A 53 8.92 6.31 -2.09
C GLY A 53 9.39 7.75 -2.13
N ARG A 54 9.47 8.36 -3.30
CA ARG A 54 9.83 9.78 -3.43
C ARG A 54 8.86 10.70 -2.74
N LYS A 55 7.56 10.45 -2.90
CA LYS A 55 6.52 11.21 -2.18
C LYS A 55 6.73 11.14 -0.67
N LEU A 56 7.15 10.00 -0.15
CA LEU A 56 7.37 9.76 1.28
C LEU A 56 8.71 10.33 1.82
N MET A 57 9.67 10.64 0.94
CA MET A 57 10.91 11.32 1.34
C MET A 57 10.68 12.78 1.73
N ASP A 58 9.74 13.44 1.05
CA ASP A 58 9.49 14.87 1.25
C ASP A 58 8.68 15.14 2.50
N SER A 59 7.78 14.24 2.83
CA SER A 59 6.91 14.39 4.01
C SER A 59 6.20 13.09 4.38
N TYR A 60 5.61 13.08 5.59
CA TYR A 60 4.77 11.97 6.02
C TYR A 60 3.38 12.06 5.41
N HIS A 61 2.92 10.97 4.85
CA HIS A 61 1.61 10.82 4.22
C HIS A 61 0.86 9.62 4.78
N ARG A 62 -0.46 9.67 4.73
CA ARG A 62 -1.29 8.48 4.89
C ARG A 62 -1.23 7.68 3.61
N VAL A 63 -1.05 6.37 3.72
CA VAL A 63 -0.94 5.47 2.56
C VAL A 63 -1.83 4.27 2.78
N ILE A 64 -2.56 3.88 1.73
CA ILE A 64 -3.31 2.64 1.70
C ILE A 64 -3.33 2.06 0.28
N TRP A 65 -3.19 0.76 0.20
CA TRP A 65 -3.45 -0.03 -1.00
C TRP A 65 -4.78 -0.75 -0.82
N VAL A 66 -5.82 -0.30 -1.52
CA VAL A 66 -7.18 -0.83 -1.38
C VAL A 66 -7.45 -1.82 -2.49
N GLY A 67 -7.65 -3.08 -2.16
CA GLY A 67 -8.01 -4.14 -3.10
C GLY A 67 -9.47 -4.06 -3.53
N ASP A 68 -9.78 -4.44 -4.77
CA ASP A 68 -11.14 -4.48 -5.34
C ASP A 68 -12.10 -5.42 -4.59
N TYR A 69 -11.56 -6.28 -3.75
CA TYR A 69 -12.32 -7.14 -2.85
C TYR A 69 -12.14 -6.77 -1.37
N ALA A 70 -11.70 -5.55 -1.06
CA ALA A 70 -11.41 -5.13 0.32
C ALA A 70 -12.61 -5.27 1.27
N ASN A 71 -13.83 -5.02 0.78
CA ASN A 71 -15.07 -5.20 1.55
C ASN A 71 -15.66 -6.61 1.39
N GLY A 72 -15.13 -7.39 0.45
CA GLY A 72 -15.75 -8.64 0.05
C GLY A 72 -15.12 -9.84 0.69
N LEU A 73 -15.91 -10.50 1.49
CA LEU A 73 -15.75 -11.90 1.85
C LEU A 73 -16.54 -12.81 0.91
N THR A 74 -17.09 -12.25 -0.14
CA THR A 74 -17.88 -12.99 -1.11
C THR A 74 -17.00 -13.79 -2.04
N LYS A 75 -17.08 -15.09 -1.91
CA LYS A 75 -16.73 -16.04 -2.98
C LYS A 75 -17.69 -15.79 -4.15
N GLY A 76 -17.45 -14.79 -4.98
CA GLY A 76 -18.31 -14.57 -6.13
C GLY A 76 -18.29 -13.13 -6.63
N TYR A 77 -18.49 -12.99 -7.92
CA TYR A 77 -18.66 -11.74 -8.62
C TYR A 77 -19.92 -11.03 -8.14
N GLY A 78 -19.77 -9.91 -7.52
CA GLY A 78 -20.89 -9.08 -7.07
C GLY A 78 -20.39 -7.97 -6.17
N ASN A 79 -21.14 -6.89 -6.06
CA ASN A 79 -20.85 -5.84 -5.10
C ASN A 79 -20.67 -6.46 -3.72
N PRO A 80 -19.61 -6.13 -3.00
CA PRO A 80 -19.41 -6.65 -1.65
C PRO A 80 -20.62 -6.24 -0.78
N PRO A 81 -21.12 -7.12 0.07
CA PRO A 81 -22.18 -6.76 1.00
C PRO A 81 -21.69 -5.67 1.95
N GLU A 82 -22.53 -4.70 2.24
CA GLU A 82 -22.24 -3.63 3.22
C GLU A 82 -21.90 -4.18 4.62
N LYS A 83 -22.29 -5.41 4.89
CA LYS A 83 -21.91 -6.17 6.10
C LYS A 83 -21.56 -7.59 5.71
N SER A 84 -20.44 -8.08 6.20
CA SER A 84 -20.13 -9.49 6.14
C SER A 84 -21.25 -10.32 6.80
N ALA A 85 -21.88 -11.18 6.02
CA ALA A 85 -22.87 -12.13 6.54
C ALA A 85 -22.26 -13.13 7.55
N LEU A 86 -20.93 -13.18 7.67
CA LEU A 86 -20.19 -14.09 8.53
C LEU A 86 -19.61 -13.42 9.79
N GLY A 87 -19.90 -12.13 10.02
CA GLY A 87 -19.39 -11.40 11.19
C GLY A 87 -17.89 -11.05 11.12
N GLU A 88 -17.26 -11.19 9.96
CA GLU A 88 -15.86 -10.82 9.79
C GLU A 88 -15.70 -9.30 9.64
N PRO A 89 -14.52 -8.73 10.00
CA PRO A 89 -14.28 -7.31 9.95
C PRO A 89 -14.48 -6.74 8.53
N THR A 90 -15.18 -5.62 8.45
CA THR A 90 -15.33 -4.86 7.21
C THR A 90 -14.00 -4.16 6.84
N TYR A 91 -13.93 -3.61 5.63
CA TYR A 91 -12.82 -2.74 5.24
C TYR A 91 -12.57 -1.62 6.27
N TYR A 92 -13.64 -0.93 6.69
CA TYR A 92 -13.55 0.14 7.67
C TYR A 92 -13.07 -0.32 9.04
N ASP A 93 -13.50 -1.50 9.49
CA ASP A 93 -13.07 -2.05 10.78
C ASP A 93 -11.57 -2.31 10.78
N ARG A 94 -11.04 -2.93 9.70
CA ARG A 94 -9.62 -3.22 9.55
C ARG A 94 -8.76 -1.95 9.54
N VAL A 95 -9.20 -0.92 8.80
CA VAL A 95 -8.45 0.33 8.74
C VAL A 95 -8.57 1.12 10.04
N ARG A 96 -9.74 1.11 10.68
CA ARG A 96 -9.99 1.81 11.96
C ARG A 96 -9.09 1.31 13.08
N GLU A 97 -8.75 0.03 13.10
CA GLU A 97 -7.80 -0.53 14.08
C GLU A 97 -6.41 0.11 13.99
N ASN A 98 -6.06 0.67 12.83
CA ASN A 98 -4.73 1.25 12.57
C ASN A 98 -4.67 2.76 12.74
N VAL A 99 -5.79 3.47 12.71
CA VAL A 99 -5.84 4.94 12.74
C VAL A 99 -6.52 5.45 14.00
N GLY A 100 -6.14 6.67 14.41
CA GLY A 100 -6.71 7.33 15.59
C GLY A 100 -8.11 7.89 15.31
N ASP A 101 -8.81 8.23 16.39
CA ASP A 101 -10.12 8.90 16.31
C ASP A 101 -10.01 10.24 15.56
N GLY A 102 -11.05 10.55 14.81
CA GLY A 102 -11.14 11.79 14.03
C GLY A 102 -10.35 11.79 12.71
N ILE A 103 -9.70 10.69 12.35
CA ILE A 103 -9.06 10.53 11.06
C ILE A 103 -10.08 10.08 10.02
N SER A 104 -10.19 10.82 8.92
CA SER A 104 -11.02 10.42 7.78
C SER A 104 -10.41 9.22 7.08
N ILE A 105 -11.13 8.10 7.09
CA ILE A 105 -10.78 6.90 6.33
C ILE A 105 -11.35 7.04 4.91
N PRO A 106 -10.61 6.68 3.84
CA PRO A 106 -11.14 6.68 2.49
C PRO A 106 -12.38 5.80 2.39
N SER A 107 -13.39 6.22 1.67
CA SER A 107 -14.50 5.33 1.36
C SER A 107 -14.07 4.28 0.33
N TYR A 108 -14.83 3.21 0.24
CA TYR A 108 -14.61 2.23 -0.82
C TYR A 108 -14.84 2.85 -2.20
N GLU A 109 -15.83 3.74 -2.30
CA GLU A 109 -16.11 4.52 -3.50
C GLU A 109 -14.98 5.48 -3.85
N ASP A 110 -14.32 6.09 -2.85
CA ASP A 110 -13.11 6.91 -3.08
C ASP A 110 -11.98 6.10 -3.75
N ALA A 111 -11.92 4.80 -3.48
CA ALA A 111 -10.90 3.94 -4.06
C ALA A 111 -11.30 3.39 -5.45
N TRP A 112 -12.59 3.17 -5.71
CA TRP A 112 -13.03 2.34 -6.85
C TRP A 112 -14.07 2.96 -7.78
N SER A 113 -14.70 4.08 -7.44
CA SER A 113 -15.73 4.62 -8.33
C SER A 113 -15.13 5.49 -9.43
N GLU A 114 -15.58 5.31 -10.67
CA GLU A 114 -15.24 6.21 -11.78
C GLU A 114 -15.63 7.67 -11.48
N GLY A 115 -16.63 7.88 -10.63
CA GLY A 115 -17.05 9.20 -10.16
C GLY A 115 -16.04 9.86 -9.24
N ALA A 116 -15.49 9.11 -8.30
CA ALA A 116 -14.48 9.61 -7.37
C ALA A 116 -13.16 9.93 -8.09
N LEU A 117 -12.81 9.18 -9.13
CA LEU A 117 -11.59 9.41 -9.92
C LEU A 117 -11.58 10.78 -10.61
N LYS A 118 -12.75 11.34 -10.94
CA LYS A 118 -12.85 12.65 -11.63
C LYS A 118 -12.48 13.81 -10.72
N ASP A 119 -12.73 13.68 -9.43
CA ASP A 119 -12.52 14.74 -8.44
C ASP A 119 -11.21 14.56 -7.65
N MET A 120 -10.53 13.44 -7.82
CA MET A 120 -9.26 13.15 -7.14
C MET A 120 -8.08 13.72 -7.93
N LYS A 121 -7.15 14.31 -7.20
CA LYS A 121 -5.87 14.69 -7.78
C LYS A 121 -5.05 13.44 -8.09
N LEU A 122 -4.72 13.26 -9.36
CA LEU A 122 -3.80 12.21 -9.78
C LEU A 122 -2.36 12.63 -9.48
N PHE A 123 -1.63 11.74 -8.82
CA PHE A 123 -0.21 11.90 -8.60
C PHE A 123 0.55 11.13 -9.68
N SER A 124 1.35 11.83 -10.46
CA SER A 124 2.26 11.25 -11.46
C SER A 124 3.70 11.56 -11.12
N VAL A 125 4.60 10.69 -11.53
CA VAL A 125 6.06 10.90 -11.41
C VAL A 125 6.62 11.12 -12.81
N ASP A 126 7.07 12.32 -13.08
CA ASP A 126 7.58 12.70 -14.40
C ASP A 126 8.99 12.16 -14.67
N THR A 127 9.75 11.87 -13.63
CA THR A 127 11.11 11.31 -13.72
C THR A 127 11.34 10.21 -12.70
N LEU A 128 11.77 9.05 -13.19
CA LEU A 128 12.10 7.89 -12.35
C LEU A 128 13.62 7.88 -12.06
N GLU A 129 14.07 8.73 -11.15
CA GLU A 129 15.41 8.54 -10.60
C GLU A 129 15.38 7.41 -9.56
N PHE A 130 16.41 6.61 -9.55
CA PHE A 130 16.59 5.50 -8.63
C PHE A 130 16.58 5.98 -7.16
N ILE A 131 16.00 5.19 -6.27
CA ILE A 131 16.08 5.38 -4.82
C ILE A 131 17.10 4.39 -4.27
N ASP A 132 18.08 4.87 -3.53
CA ASP A 132 18.92 4.01 -2.70
C ASP A 132 18.17 3.63 -1.42
N TRP A 133 17.26 2.64 -1.56
CA TRP A 133 16.41 2.18 -0.47
C TRP A 133 17.17 1.80 0.79
N LYS A 134 18.39 1.27 0.65
CA LYS A 134 19.23 0.83 1.77
C LYS A 134 19.66 1.96 2.69
N SER A 135 19.61 3.20 2.21
CA SER A 135 19.92 4.39 3.00
C SER A 135 18.74 4.91 3.84
N TYR A 136 17.61 4.20 3.85
CA TYR A 136 16.38 4.69 4.46
C TYR A 136 15.73 3.70 5.41
N TYR A 137 15.01 4.28 6.37
CA TYR A 137 14.04 3.62 7.23
C TYR A 137 12.64 3.98 6.80
N LEU A 138 11.75 3.02 6.74
CA LEU A 138 10.32 3.27 6.60
C LEU A 138 9.75 3.51 8.00
N ILE A 139 9.13 4.65 8.21
CA ILE A 139 8.69 5.13 9.53
C ILE A 139 7.17 5.19 9.60
N ASN A 140 6.58 4.56 10.61
CA ASN A 140 5.18 4.72 10.98
C ASN A 140 5.08 5.59 12.24
N LYS A 141 4.58 6.82 12.09
CA LYS A 141 4.50 7.78 13.20
C LYS A 141 3.46 7.43 14.24
N GLU A 142 2.35 6.85 13.85
CA GLU A 142 1.24 6.58 14.75
C GLU A 142 1.51 5.39 15.65
N LYS A 143 2.09 4.33 15.07
CA LYS A 143 2.48 3.13 15.85
C LYS A 143 3.86 3.25 16.50
N LYS A 144 4.60 4.33 16.21
CA LYS A 144 6.00 4.49 16.64
C LYS A 144 6.83 3.26 16.28
N GLN A 145 6.68 2.83 15.04
CA GLN A 145 7.39 1.68 14.48
C GLN A 145 8.27 2.11 13.31
N TYR A 146 9.31 1.35 13.07
CA TYR A 146 10.12 1.54 11.88
C TYR A 146 10.58 0.20 11.29
N LEU A 147 10.84 0.21 10.00
CA LEU A 147 11.47 -0.86 9.25
C LEU A 147 12.80 -0.36 8.68
N ASP A 148 13.86 -1.10 8.94
CA ASP A 148 15.18 -0.90 8.34
C ASP A 148 15.19 -1.54 6.95
N LEU A 149 15.24 -0.70 5.91
CA LEU A 149 15.13 -1.20 4.54
C LEU A 149 16.39 -1.92 4.06
N ASP A 150 17.58 -1.61 4.60
CA ASP A 150 18.79 -2.37 4.27
C ASP A 150 18.70 -3.79 4.82
N ASP A 151 18.37 -3.94 6.10
CA ASP A 151 18.16 -5.24 6.74
C ASP A 151 17.03 -6.03 6.08
N TYR A 152 15.91 -5.38 5.76
CA TYR A 152 14.78 -5.98 5.06
C TYR A 152 15.18 -6.52 3.68
N ILE A 153 15.86 -5.73 2.86
CA ILE A 153 16.29 -6.11 1.51
C ILE A 153 17.22 -7.32 1.58
N HIS A 154 18.17 -7.34 2.51
CA HIS A 154 19.10 -8.48 2.64
C HIS A 154 18.38 -9.77 3.02
N ARG A 155 17.33 -9.70 3.85
CA ARG A 155 16.58 -10.87 4.30
C ARG A 155 15.50 -11.36 3.34
N CYS A 156 14.83 -10.44 2.65
CA CYS A 156 13.64 -10.72 1.87
C CYS A 156 13.89 -10.77 0.35
N VAL A 157 15.15 -10.72 -0.09
CA VAL A 157 15.46 -10.91 -1.50
C VAL A 157 15.20 -12.36 -1.92
N TYR A 158 14.46 -12.53 -3.01
CA TYR A 158 14.20 -13.86 -3.58
C TYR A 158 14.41 -13.87 -5.09
N GLN A 159 14.57 -15.07 -5.65
CA GLN A 159 14.76 -15.24 -7.08
C GLN A 159 13.42 -15.48 -7.78
N TRP A 160 13.06 -14.58 -8.69
CA TRP A 160 11.91 -14.72 -9.57
C TRP A 160 12.38 -14.89 -11.02
N GLY A 161 12.33 -16.13 -11.52
CA GLY A 161 12.91 -16.46 -12.81
C GLY A 161 14.41 -16.21 -12.85
N ARG A 162 14.87 -15.23 -13.67
CA ARG A 162 16.28 -14.84 -13.79
C ARG A 162 16.63 -13.57 -13.00
N ARG A 163 15.68 -13.00 -12.25
CA ARG A 163 15.87 -11.74 -11.50
C ARG A 163 15.84 -11.99 -10.01
N PHE A 164 16.64 -11.23 -9.28
CA PHE A 164 16.49 -11.08 -7.84
C PHE A 164 15.57 -9.90 -7.58
N VAL A 165 14.54 -10.13 -6.80
CA VAL A 165 13.49 -9.15 -6.51
C VAL A 165 13.22 -9.09 -5.01
N VAL A 166 12.71 -7.95 -4.57
CA VAL A 166 12.26 -7.72 -3.20
C VAL A 166 10.84 -7.17 -3.26
N ILE A 167 9.92 -7.79 -2.54
CA ILE A 167 8.57 -7.28 -2.39
C ILE A 167 8.66 -5.96 -1.62
N ASN A 168 7.96 -4.92 -2.09
CA ASN A 168 7.92 -3.65 -1.38
C ASN A 168 7.19 -3.79 -0.04
N PRO A 169 7.86 -3.62 1.11
CA PRO A 169 7.23 -3.78 2.41
C PRO A 169 6.13 -2.76 2.65
N LEU A 170 6.23 -1.56 2.09
CA LEU A 170 5.18 -0.55 2.18
C LEU A 170 3.87 -1.04 1.56
N ALA A 171 3.94 -1.68 0.38
CA ALA A 171 2.77 -2.22 -0.28
C ALA A 171 2.05 -3.25 0.61
N LEU A 172 2.80 -4.19 1.19
CA LEU A 172 2.21 -5.21 2.06
C LEU A 172 1.71 -4.65 3.39
N LEU A 173 2.50 -3.82 4.06
CA LEU A 173 2.11 -3.22 5.34
C LEU A 173 0.87 -2.32 5.22
N THR A 174 0.55 -1.80 4.04
CA THR A 174 -0.59 -0.91 3.82
C THR A 174 -1.71 -1.52 2.97
N ALA A 175 -1.58 -2.78 2.53
CA ALA A 175 -2.58 -3.44 1.70
C ALA A 175 -3.80 -3.88 2.50
N VAL A 176 -4.99 -3.56 2.00
CA VAL A 176 -6.25 -4.07 2.53
C VAL A 176 -7.02 -4.74 1.41
N GLY A 177 -7.15 -6.05 1.50
CA GLY A 177 -7.83 -6.92 0.55
C GLY A 177 -8.50 -8.06 1.26
N ASN A 178 -9.02 -9.04 0.54
CA ASN A 178 -9.60 -10.25 1.11
C ASN A 178 -8.62 -11.43 1.23
N GLY A 179 -7.40 -11.28 0.71
CA GLY A 179 -6.36 -12.32 0.73
C GLY A 179 -6.66 -13.55 -0.15
N LEU A 180 -7.69 -13.49 -0.99
CA LEU A 180 -8.14 -14.62 -1.81
C LEU A 180 -7.85 -14.43 -3.30
N GLY A 181 -7.34 -13.27 -3.71
CA GLY A 181 -7.01 -12.96 -5.09
C GLY A 181 -5.72 -13.67 -5.55
N ASN A 182 -5.70 -14.11 -6.80
CA ASN A 182 -4.46 -14.61 -7.38
C ASN A 182 -3.48 -13.43 -7.55
N GLY A 183 -2.34 -13.50 -6.89
CA GLY A 183 -1.35 -12.41 -6.80
C GLY A 183 -1.40 -11.66 -5.48
N ASP A 184 -2.32 -12.03 -4.57
CA ASP A 184 -2.26 -11.60 -3.18
C ASP A 184 -1.10 -12.29 -2.46
N TYR A 185 -0.66 -11.65 -1.38
CA TYR A 185 0.38 -12.22 -0.56
C TYR A 185 -0.19 -13.38 0.30
N CYS A 186 0.53 -14.49 0.32
CA CYS A 186 0.19 -15.69 1.10
C CYS A 186 1.42 -16.33 1.78
N GLY A 187 2.50 -15.56 1.95
CA GLY A 187 3.75 -16.00 2.56
C GLY A 187 3.79 -15.82 4.07
N GLU A 188 5.01 -15.76 4.60
CA GLU A 188 5.29 -15.54 6.02
C GLU A 188 4.81 -14.16 6.49
N ASP A 189 4.55 -14.02 7.80
CA ASP A 189 4.11 -12.77 8.45
C ASP A 189 2.86 -12.14 7.81
N ILE A 190 1.94 -12.97 7.32
CA ILE A 190 0.70 -12.54 6.68
C ILE A 190 -0.16 -11.64 7.59
N GLU A 191 -0.05 -11.80 8.90
CA GLU A 191 -0.74 -10.98 9.92
C GLU A 191 -0.27 -9.52 9.94
N LEU A 192 0.92 -9.24 9.37
CA LEU A 192 1.41 -7.88 9.23
C LEU A 192 0.88 -7.17 7.97
N VAL A 193 0.27 -7.91 7.04
CA VAL A 193 -0.35 -7.32 5.85
C VAL A 193 -1.49 -6.40 6.27
N GLY A 194 -1.41 -5.13 5.82
CA GLY A 194 -2.39 -4.10 6.15
C GLY A 194 -2.23 -3.50 7.55
N SER A 195 -1.27 -3.97 8.37
CA SER A 195 -1.10 -3.48 9.74
C SER A 195 -0.78 -1.98 9.83
N TRP A 196 -0.30 -1.36 8.75
CA TRP A 196 -0.02 0.07 8.64
C TRP A 196 -0.99 0.81 7.71
N ALA A 197 -2.08 0.17 7.29
CA ALA A 197 -3.04 0.77 6.38
C ALA A 197 -3.57 2.10 6.90
N TRP A 198 -3.47 3.13 6.05
CA TRP A 198 -3.86 4.51 6.33
C TRP A 198 -3.14 5.18 7.50
N ASN A 199 -2.06 4.61 8.02
CA ASN A 199 -1.19 5.28 8.98
C ASN A 199 -0.35 6.38 8.31
N LEU A 200 0.18 7.26 9.14
CA LEU A 200 1.08 8.35 8.74
C LEU A 200 2.50 7.82 8.56
N ILE A 201 2.91 7.62 7.31
CA ILE A 201 4.15 6.94 6.92
C ILE A 201 5.09 7.89 6.20
N GLY A 202 6.38 7.71 6.35
CA GLY A 202 7.44 8.43 5.64
C GLY A 202 8.71 7.63 5.50
N LEU A 203 9.60 8.08 4.62
CA LEU A 203 10.98 7.62 4.51
C LEU A 203 11.91 8.58 5.22
N SER A 204 12.86 8.08 6.02
CA SER A 204 13.82 8.87 6.76
C SER A 204 15.19 8.20 6.76
N LYS A 205 16.26 8.99 6.80
CA LYS A 205 17.63 8.49 7.03
C LYS A 205 17.95 8.25 8.50
N GLU A 206 17.06 8.69 9.38
CA GLU A 206 17.21 8.57 10.82
C GLU A 206 15.94 8.00 11.44
N VAL A 207 16.11 7.24 12.50
CA VAL A 207 14.99 6.69 13.29
C VAL A 207 14.73 7.62 14.46
N PRO A 208 13.49 8.11 14.63
CA PRO A 208 13.15 8.92 15.80
C PRO A 208 13.28 8.14 17.12
N ASP A 209 13.63 8.82 18.20
CA ASP A 209 13.74 8.20 19.52
C ASP A 209 12.43 7.54 19.97
N GLY A 210 12.57 6.39 20.62
CA GLY A 210 11.42 5.65 21.18
C GLY A 210 10.60 4.86 20.16
N TYR A 211 11.11 4.67 18.94
CA TYR A 211 10.47 3.82 17.95
C TYR A 211 10.94 2.37 18.06
N THR A 212 10.02 1.44 17.81
CA THR A 212 10.30 0.00 17.84
C THR A 212 10.54 -0.52 16.43
N LYS A 213 11.63 -1.28 16.24
CA LYS A 213 11.90 -1.96 14.97
C LYS A 213 10.90 -3.09 14.75
N ILE A 214 10.28 -3.12 13.56
CA ILE A 214 9.60 -4.31 13.06
C ILE A 214 10.52 -5.03 12.07
N MET A 215 10.37 -6.34 11.97
CA MET A 215 11.23 -7.17 11.12
C MET A 215 10.38 -8.19 10.32
N PRO A 216 9.47 -7.74 9.45
CA PRO A 216 8.65 -8.64 8.65
C PRO A 216 9.53 -9.50 7.74
N TRP A 217 9.10 -10.73 7.52
CA TRP A 217 9.72 -11.66 6.58
C TRP A 217 8.78 -11.89 5.40
N PHE A 218 8.64 -10.88 4.55
CA PHE A 218 7.83 -10.99 3.35
C PHE A 218 8.62 -11.68 2.24
N ASN A 219 8.43 -12.97 2.10
CA ASN A 219 8.98 -13.80 1.03
C ASN A 219 7.85 -14.49 0.25
N ARG A 220 8.19 -15.10 -0.88
CA ARG A 220 7.26 -15.84 -1.72
C ARG A 220 7.68 -17.30 -1.85
#